data_5106cf822b181de5468338ec1023c0f4
#
_entry.id   5106cf822b181de5468338ec1023c0f4
#
_cell.length_a   1.000
_cell.length_b   1.000
_cell.length_c   1.000
_cell.angle_alpha   90.00
_cell.angle_beta   90.00
_cell.angle_gamma   90.00
#
_symmetry.space_group_name_H-M   'P 1'
#
loop_
_entity.id
_entity.type
_entity.pdbx_description
1 polymer ?
#
loop_
_entity_poly.entity_id
_entity_poly.type
_entity_poly.pdbx_seq_one_letter_code
_entity_poly.pdbx_strand_id
1 'polypeptide(L)'
;MKYNEIIKAKFIERPNRFIAYVEIEGVKTKVHVKNTGRCRELLREHVQVYLERSSNPGRSTAYDLVAVDKEGVLVNMDSNAPNKVVGEWLAAGGLYRDVRLVRPETVFGNSRFDFYVEGPDGQKAFIEVKGVTLENDHVAAFPDAPSERAVKHVEELIEARGQGYEAYLIFVVQMKGVRYVEPNRGTQPAFAEALQRARSAGVHLIAYDCLVEKDSLTLDVSLPVVVDSMDLIAKPLLAWYDAGRRILPWREEPTPYHVWLSEIMLQQTRVEAVKSYYDRFIRELPDIASLAEVE
;
A
#
# COMPACT_ATOMS: atom_id res chain seq x y z
N MET A 1 -10.13 -12.60 7.22
CA MET A 1 -10.67 -12.75 8.61
C MET A 1 -12.19 -12.72 8.60
N LYS A 2 -12.83 -13.32 9.61
CA LYS A 2 -14.29 -13.34 9.73
C LYS A 2 -14.70 -12.90 11.11
N TYR A 3 -15.79 -12.13 11.19
CA TYR A 3 -16.50 -11.77 12.43
C TYR A 3 -17.53 -12.86 12.78
N ASN A 4 -17.97 -12.89 14.03
CA ASN A 4 -18.98 -13.87 14.46
C ASN A 4 -20.39 -13.44 14.05
N GLU A 5 -21.22 -13.06 15.00
CA GLU A 5 -22.60 -12.63 14.77
C GLU A 5 -22.64 -11.15 14.44
N ILE A 6 -23.06 -10.81 13.22
CA ILE A 6 -23.21 -9.42 12.75
C ILE A 6 -24.68 -9.02 12.69
N ILE A 7 -24.98 -7.88 13.28
CA ILE A 7 -26.30 -7.23 13.18
C ILE A 7 -26.18 -5.86 12.52
N LYS A 8 -27.29 -5.40 11.92
CA LYS A 8 -27.41 -4.07 11.34
C LYS A 8 -27.93 -3.08 12.37
N ALA A 9 -27.47 -1.84 12.29
CA ALA A 9 -27.95 -0.74 13.11
C ALA A 9 -27.85 0.58 12.35
N LYS A 10 -28.47 1.63 12.85
CA LYS A 10 -28.29 3.00 12.35
C LYS A 10 -27.46 3.80 13.35
N PHE A 11 -26.46 4.49 12.86
CA PHE A 11 -25.62 5.34 13.69
C PHE A 11 -26.41 6.58 14.16
N ILE A 12 -26.25 6.94 15.43
CA ILE A 12 -26.85 8.13 16.02
C ILE A 12 -25.76 9.17 16.32
N GLU A 13 -24.83 8.82 17.23
CA GLU A 13 -23.80 9.75 17.68
C GLU A 13 -22.57 9.03 18.23
N ARG A 14 -21.41 9.71 18.24
CA ARG A 14 -20.16 9.24 18.82
C ARG A 14 -19.62 10.26 19.82
N PRO A 15 -19.99 10.16 21.11
CA PRO A 15 -19.59 11.14 22.13
C PRO A 15 -18.09 11.13 22.44
N ASN A 16 -17.41 10.02 22.21
CA ASN A 16 -15.96 9.91 22.36
C ASN A 16 -15.39 8.82 21.43
N ARG A 17 -14.05 8.68 21.42
CA ARG A 17 -13.37 7.75 20.50
C ARG A 17 -13.67 6.26 20.72
N PHE A 18 -14.23 5.87 21.86
CA PHE A 18 -14.47 4.47 22.19
C PHE A 18 -15.94 4.07 22.17
N ILE A 19 -16.86 5.03 22.27
CA ILE A 19 -18.28 4.80 22.43
C ILE A 19 -19.05 5.47 21.30
N ALA A 20 -20.02 4.75 20.75
CA ALA A 20 -21.06 5.27 19.91
C ALA A 20 -22.44 4.85 20.44
N TYR A 21 -23.47 5.60 20.02
CA TYR A 21 -24.86 5.21 20.16
C TYR A 21 -25.43 4.90 18.78
N VAL A 22 -26.16 3.82 18.71
CA VAL A 22 -26.81 3.32 17.49
C VAL A 22 -28.25 2.97 17.80
N GLU A 23 -29.07 2.90 16.77
CA GLU A 23 -30.41 2.38 16.84
C GLU A 23 -30.47 0.94 16.34
N ILE A 24 -30.89 0.02 17.21
CA ILE A 24 -31.13 -1.38 16.89
C ILE A 24 -32.62 -1.64 17.12
N GLU A 25 -33.36 -1.93 16.04
CA GLU A 25 -34.82 -2.19 16.11
C GLU A 25 -35.62 -1.11 16.88
N GLY A 26 -35.28 0.16 16.66
CA GLY A 26 -35.91 1.30 17.33
C GLY A 26 -35.38 1.61 18.75
N VAL A 27 -34.42 0.84 19.26
CA VAL A 27 -33.82 1.03 20.59
C VAL A 27 -32.46 1.67 20.51
N LYS A 28 -32.26 2.83 21.18
CA LYS A 28 -30.95 3.47 21.31
C LYS A 28 -30.04 2.61 22.17
N THR A 29 -28.98 2.11 21.58
CA THR A 29 -28.05 1.16 22.20
C THR A 29 -26.63 1.72 22.22
N LYS A 30 -25.93 1.56 23.36
CA LYS A 30 -24.52 1.91 23.52
C LYS A 30 -23.63 0.79 22.97
N VAL A 31 -22.68 1.15 22.08
CA VAL A 31 -21.74 0.21 21.47
C VAL A 31 -20.30 0.70 21.61
N HIS A 32 -19.35 -0.22 21.56
CA HIS A 32 -17.93 0.12 21.51
C HIS A 32 -17.49 0.34 20.05
N VAL A 33 -16.59 1.30 19.84
CA VAL A 33 -15.96 1.58 18.52
C VAL A 33 -14.53 1.07 18.57
N LYS A 34 -14.22 0.07 17.77
CA LYS A 34 -12.87 -0.52 17.65
C LYS A 34 -11.90 0.34 16.84
N ASN A 35 -12.09 1.65 16.80
CA ASN A 35 -11.24 2.56 16.05
C ASN A 35 -11.06 3.85 16.83
N THR A 36 -9.82 4.24 17.08
CA THR A 36 -9.50 5.48 17.80
C THR A 36 -9.41 6.70 16.89
N GLY A 37 -9.39 6.52 15.56
CA GLY A 37 -9.45 7.57 14.55
C GLY A 37 -10.75 8.37 14.63
N ARG A 38 -10.75 9.53 14.01
CA ARG A 38 -11.93 10.45 14.05
C ARG A 38 -13.11 9.89 13.27
N CYS A 39 -12.87 9.37 12.07
CA CYS A 39 -13.84 8.74 11.15
C CYS A 39 -15.14 9.55 11.00
N ARG A 40 -15.06 10.89 11.01
CA ARG A 40 -16.22 11.77 10.92
C ARG A 40 -16.92 11.70 9.58
N GLU A 41 -16.13 11.48 8.54
CA GLU A 41 -16.59 11.31 7.15
C GLU A 41 -17.40 10.03 6.96
N LEU A 42 -17.18 9.03 7.82
CA LEU A 42 -17.86 7.74 7.78
C LEU A 42 -19.10 7.73 8.71
N LEU A 43 -18.94 8.19 9.95
CA LEU A 43 -19.98 8.11 10.98
C LEU A 43 -20.88 9.35 10.94
N ARG A 44 -21.71 9.41 9.89
CA ARG A 44 -22.77 10.44 9.73
C ARG A 44 -24.06 9.96 10.37
N GLU A 45 -24.88 10.89 10.84
CA GLU A 45 -26.16 10.57 11.45
C GLU A 45 -27.02 9.72 10.52
N HIS A 46 -27.65 8.69 11.08
CA HIS A 46 -28.48 7.68 10.40
C HIS A 46 -27.79 6.80 9.36
N VAL A 47 -26.45 6.88 9.22
CA VAL A 47 -25.72 5.95 8.33
C VAL A 47 -25.89 4.50 8.83
N GLN A 48 -25.99 3.57 7.88
CA GLN A 48 -26.05 2.14 8.18
C GLN A 48 -24.70 1.66 8.71
N VAL A 49 -24.71 1.01 9.87
CA VAL A 49 -23.52 0.40 10.48
C VAL A 49 -23.74 -1.08 10.76
N TYR A 50 -22.64 -1.80 10.92
CA TYR A 50 -22.62 -3.22 11.21
C TYR A 50 -21.89 -3.44 12.53
N LEU A 51 -22.46 -4.26 13.38
CA LEU A 51 -22.04 -4.49 14.75
C LEU A 51 -21.74 -5.97 14.95
N GLU A 52 -20.56 -6.29 15.50
CA GLU A 52 -20.27 -7.62 15.97
C GLU A 52 -20.77 -7.79 17.40
N ARG A 53 -21.54 -8.84 17.67
CA ARG A 53 -21.92 -9.21 19.03
C ARG A 53 -20.71 -9.73 19.79
N SER A 54 -20.43 -9.16 20.96
CA SER A 54 -19.35 -9.62 21.82
C SER A 54 -19.67 -10.99 22.40
N SER A 55 -18.71 -11.90 22.35
CA SER A 55 -18.78 -13.19 23.02
C SER A 55 -18.53 -13.11 24.54
N ASN A 56 -18.04 -11.96 25.04
CA ASN A 56 -17.76 -11.76 26.47
C ASN A 56 -18.95 -11.09 27.17
N PRO A 57 -19.72 -11.82 27.99
CA PRO A 57 -20.91 -11.26 28.66
C PRO A 57 -20.58 -10.26 29.78
N GLY A 58 -19.33 -10.21 30.25
CA GLY A 58 -18.89 -9.27 31.29
C GLY A 58 -18.57 -7.86 30.81
N ARG A 59 -18.69 -7.57 29.51
CA ARG A 59 -18.41 -6.24 28.96
C ARG A 59 -19.56 -5.25 29.19
N SER A 60 -19.18 -3.98 29.34
CA SER A 60 -20.13 -2.86 29.46
C SER A 60 -20.90 -2.54 28.17
N THR A 61 -20.45 -3.07 27.02
CA THR A 61 -21.06 -2.94 25.70
C THR A 61 -21.21 -4.34 25.07
N ALA A 62 -22.43 -4.67 24.65
CA ALA A 62 -22.73 -5.96 24.03
C ALA A 62 -22.24 -6.06 22.60
N TYR A 63 -21.91 -4.94 21.97
CA TYR A 63 -21.58 -4.87 20.55
C TYR A 63 -20.34 -4.01 20.29
N ASP A 64 -19.59 -4.39 19.25
CA ASP A 64 -18.49 -3.64 18.64
C ASP A 64 -18.92 -3.13 17.25
N LEU A 65 -18.77 -1.84 16.98
CA LEU A 65 -19.00 -1.27 15.66
C LEU A 65 -17.77 -1.64 14.78
N VAL A 66 -18.00 -2.43 13.73
CA VAL A 66 -16.94 -3.00 12.89
C VAL A 66 -16.96 -2.52 11.45
N ALA A 67 -18.11 -2.11 10.91
CA ALA A 67 -18.20 -1.58 9.55
C ALA A 67 -19.30 -0.54 9.39
N VAL A 68 -19.19 0.27 8.35
CA VAL A 68 -20.14 1.31 7.95
C VAL A 68 -20.40 1.24 6.45
N ASP A 69 -21.63 1.54 6.05
CA ASP A 69 -22.00 1.70 4.64
C ASP A 69 -21.82 3.18 4.23
N LYS A 70 -20.76 3.47 3.51
CA LYS A 70 -20.50 4.79 2.93
C LYS A 70 -21.09 4.82 1.52
N GLU A 71 -22.37 5.22 1.39
CA GLU A 71 -23.01 5.43 0.08
C GLU A 71 -22.96 4.20 -0.84
N GLY A 72 -23.16 3.01 -0.25
CA GLY A 72 -23.12 1.72 -0.97
C GLY A 72 -21.76 1.02 -0.97
N VAL A 73 -20.71 1.66 -0.45
CA VAL A 73 -19.40 1.04 -0.24
C VAL A 73 -19.25 0.65 1.23
N LEU A 74 -19.04 -0.64 1.50
CA LEU A 74 -18.73 -1.10 2.84
C LEU A 74 -17.30 -0.73 3.22
N VAL A 75 -17.14 -0.05 4.34
CA VAL A 75 -15.86 0.30 4.95
C VAL A 75 -15.72 -0.42 6.28
N ASN A 76 -14.72 -1.26 6.40
CA ASN A 76 -14.38 -1.86 7.69
C ASN A 76 -13.70 -0.82 8.58
N MET A 77 -14.12 -0.73 9.84
CA MET A 77 -13.61 0.27 10.79
C MET A 77 -12.81 -0.33 11.95
N ASP A 78 -12.71 -1.66 12.04
CA ASP A 78 -11.95 -2.31 13.09
C ASP A 78 -10.44 -2.07 12.89
N SER A 79 -9.81 -1.29 13.77
CA SER A 79 -8.38 -0.97 13.72
C SER A 79 -7.47 -2.17 13.94
N ASN A 80 -7.99 -3.30 14.41
CA ASN A 80 -7.24 -4.56 14.55
C ASN A 80 -7.38 -5.48 13.33
N ALA A 81 -8.34 -5.21 12.46
CA ALA A 81 -8.58 -6.04 11.27
C ALA A 81 -7.40 -6.03 10.29
N PRO A 82 -6.72 -4.89 10.02
CA PRO A 82 -5.54 -4.86 9.15
C PRO A 82 -4.46 -5.86 9.54
N ASN A 83 -4.08 -5.92 10.82
CA ASN A 83 -3.06 -6.86 11.28
C ASN A 83 -3.51 -8.32 11.14
N LYS A 84 -4.78 -8.61 11.36
CA LYS A 84 -5.32 -9.97 11.19
C LYS A 84 -5.26 -10.42 9.73
N VAL A 85 -5.75 -9.61 8.79
CA VAL A 85 -5.74 -9.99 7.37
C VAL A 85 -4.34 -10.06 6.78
N VAL A 86 -3.42 -9.18 7.21
CA VAL A 86 -2.01 -9.27 6.83
C VAL A 86 -1.37 -10.53 7.41
N GLY A 87 -1.64 -10.88 8.67
CA GLY A 87 -1.15 -12.11 9.28
C GLY A 87 -1.62 -13.37 8.54
N GLU A 88 -2.91 -13.43 8.16
CA GLU A 88 -3.46 -14.51 7.33
C GLU A 88 -2.80 -14.58 5.94
N TRP A 89 -2.60 -13.43 5.30
CA TRP A 89 -1.94 -13.31 4.00
C TRP A 89 -0.48 -13.76 4.06
N LEU A 90 0.27 -13.35 5.09
CA LEU A 90 1.66 -13.77 5.30
C LEU A 90 1.76 -15.28 5.50
N ALA A 91 0.89 -15.85 6.35
CA ALA A 91 0.86 -17.28 6.62
C ALA A 91 0.47 -18.12 5.38
N ALA A 92 -0.32 -17.54 4.49
CA ALA A 92 -0.69 -18.15 3.20
C ALA A 92 0.41 -18.01 2.11
N GLY A 93 1.58 -17.44 2.42
CA GLY A 93 2.67 -17.27 1.48
C GLY A 93 2.61 -16.00 0.62
N GLY A 94 1.87 -15.00 1.07
CA GLY A 94 1.66 -13.76 0.32
C GLY A 94 2.93 -12.93 0.09
N LEU A 95 3.86 -12.93 1.03
CA LEU A 95 5.17 -12.28 0.88
C LEU A 95 6.24 -13.24 0.33
N TYR A 96 6.33 -14.42 0.95
CA TYR A 96 7.23 -15.50 0.54
C TYR A 96 6.41 -16.78 0.39
N ARG A 97 6.48 -17.43 -0.78
CA ARG A 97 5.67 -18.61 -1.12
C ARG A 97 5.76 -19.72 -0.06
N ASP A 98 6.98 -19.98 0.42
CA ASP A 98 7.28 -21.00 1.41
C ASP A 98 7.80 -20.33 2.70
N VAL A 99 6.94 -19.50 3.31
CA VAL A 99 7.28 -18.80 4.56
C VAL A 99 7.62 -19.79 5.67
N ARG A 100 8.77 -19.57 6.35
CA ARG A 100 9.23 -20.43 7.46
C ARG A 100 8.71 -20.00 8.82
N LEU A 101 8.58 -18.69 9.00
CA LEU A 101 8.15 -18.11 10.28
C LEU A 101 7.38 -16.83 10.03
N VAL A 102 6.24 -16.69 10.70
CA VAL A 102 5.51 -15.43 10.86
C VAL A 102 5.33 -15.19 12.34
N ARG A 103 5.97 -14.18 12.88
CA ARG A 103 5.91 -13.82 14.31
C ARG A 103 5.31 -12.44 14.46
N PRO A 104 4.12 -12.31 15.07
CA PRO A 104 3.53 -11.01 15.34
C PRO A 104 4.25 -10.29 16.49
N GLU A 105 4.07 -8.98 16.57
CA GLU A 105 4.45 -8.14 17.69
C GLU A 105 5.94 -8.27 18.08
N THR A 106 6.85 -8.21 17.09
CA THR A 106 8.29 -8.45 17.31
C THR A 106 9.04 -7.17 17.59
N VAL A 107 9.83 -7.17 18.67
CA VAL A 107 10.65 -6.03 19.08
C VAL A 107 11.85 -5.85 18.13
N PHE A 108 12.07 -4.62 17.70
CA PHE A 108 13.27 -4.15 17.02
C PHE A 108 13.70 -2.81 17.63
N GLY A 109 14.91 -2.74 18.18
CA GLY A 109 15.37 -1.54 18.88
C GLY A 109 14.41 -1.11 20.00
N ASN A 110 13.90 0.11 19.89
CA ASN A 110 12.98 0.71 20.86
C ASN A 110 11.50 0.62 20.45
N SER A 111 11.20 -0.11 19.39
CA SER A 111 9.83 -0.30 18.90
C SER A 111 9.46 -1.77 18.72
N ARG A 112 8.19 -1.98 18.43
CA ARG A 112 7.62 -3.29 18.18
C ARG A 112 6.87 -3.20 16.87
N PHE A 113 7.39 -3.91 15.85
CA PHE A 113 6.74 -4.05 14.56
C PHE A 113 5.60 -5.06 14.61
N ASP A 114 4.62 -4.88 13.73
CA ASP A 114 3.45 -5.74 13.67
C ASP A 114 3.82 -7.18 13.32
N PHE A 115 4.83 -7.40 12.44
CA PHE A 115 5.32 -8.74 12.11
C PHE A 115 6.82 -8.78 11.86
N TYR A 116 7.41 -9.93 12.20
CA TYR A 116 8.69 -10.40 11.72
C TYR A 116 8.47 -11.70 10.93
N VAL A 117 9.12 -11.81 9.76
CA VAL A 117 8.92 -12.93 8.83
C VAL A 117 10.26 -13.49 8.38
N GLU A 118 10.36 -14.82 8.29
CA GLU A 118 11.49 -15.51 7.68
C GLU A 118 11.05 -16.26 6.42
N GLY A 119 11.73 -15.97 5.31
CA GLY A 119 11.53 -16.62 4.02
C GLY A 119 12.32 -17.92 3.86
N PRO A 120 12.14 -18.65 2.74
CA PRO A 120 12.73 -19.97 2.51
C PRO A 120 14.27 -19.93 2.38
N ASP A 121 14.84 -18.86 1.84
CA ASP A 121 16.26 -18.72 1.55
C ASP A 121 17.00 -17.86 2.59
N GLY A 122 16.45 -17.79 3.81
CA GLY A 122 17.05 -17.03 4.91
C GLY A 122 16.75 -15.54 4.89
N GLN A 123 15.82 -15.08 4.04
CA GLN A 123 15.32 -13.71 4.08
C GLN A 123 14.68 -13.43 5.44
N LYS A 124 14.92 -12.25 5.97
CA LYS A 124 14.37 -11.78 7.24
C LYS A 124 13.74 -10.41 7.02
N ALA A 125 12.48 -10.28 7.34
CA ALA A 125 11.71 -9.08 7.09
C ALA A 125 11.01 -8.54 8.34
N PHE A 126 11.03 -7.23 8.53
CA PHE A 126 10.15 -6.52 9.45
C PHE A 126 9.02 -5.84 8.68
N ILE A 127 7.83 -5.90 9.23
CA ILE A 127 6.61 -5.40 8.59
C ILE A 127 5.84 -4.53 9.58
N GLU A 128 5.50 -3.34 9.14
CA GLU A 128 4.57 -2.44 9.81
C GLU A 128 3.30 -2.32 8.97
N VAL A 129 2.14 -2.43 9.61
CA VAL A 129 0.83 -2.38 8.97
C VAL A 129 0.11 -1.09 9.32
N LYS A 130 -0.51 -0.46 8.33
CA LYS A 130 -1.33 0.74 8.51
C LYS A 130 -2.71 0.52 7.91
N GLY A 131 -3.74 0.46 8.75
CA GLY A 131 -5.13 0.48 8.30
C GLY A 131 -5.51 1.86 7.75
N VAL A 132 -6.18 1.90 6.62
CA VAL A 132 -6.58 3.13 5.93
C VAL A 132 -8.08 3.10 5.69
N THR A 133 -8.78 4.08 6.27
CA THR A 133 -10.23 4.26 6.13
C THR A 133 -10.60 5.64 5.59
N LEU A 134 -9.64 6.60 5.58
CA LEU A 134 -9.84 7.91 5.00
C LEU A 134 -9.73 7.82 3.48
N GLU A 135 -10.82 8.14 2.81
CA GLU A 135 -10.90 8.17 1.34
C GLU A 135 -11.66 9.41 0.88
N ASN A 136 -11.15 10.06 -0.15
CA ASN A 136 -11.79 11.14 -0.85
C ASN A 136 -11.52 11.01 -2.36
N ASP A 137 -12.55 11.13 -3.19
CA ASP A 137 -12.46 11.04 -4.67
C ASP A 137 -11.70 9.80 -5.18
N HIS A 138 -11.94 8.64 -4.56
CA HIS A 138 -11.25 7.37 -4.85
C HIS A 138 -9.75 7.36 -4.53
N VAL A 139 -9.27 8.26 -3.68
CA VAL A 139 -7.90 8.30 -3.19
C VAL A 139 -7.89 8.04 -1.69
N ALA A 140 -7.18 7.00 -1.27
CA ALA A 140 -6.99 6.73 0.15
C ALA A 140 -5.80 7.52 0.69
N ALA A 141 -5.95 8.12 1.86
CA ALA A 141 -4.92 8.95 2.47
C ALA A 141 -4.59 8.49 3.91
N PHE A 142 -3.31 8.50 4.26
CA PHE A 142 -2.84 8.17 5.61
C PHE A 142 -1.78 9.19 6.09
N PRO A 143 -1.80 9.61 7.37
CA PRO A 143 -2.77 9.28 8.41
C PRO A 143 -4.04 10.16 8.37
N ASP A 144 -5.10 9.71 9.02
CA ASP A 144 -6.36 10.47 9.20
C ASP A 144 -6.25 11.57 10.28
N ALA A 145 -5.27 11.46 11.16
CA ALA A 145 -4.93 12.41 12.21
C ALA A 145 -3.41 12.49 12.41
N PRO A 146 -2.84 13.59 12.94
CA PRO A 146 -1.42 13.69 13.21
C PRO A 146 -0.90 12.51 14.04
N SER A 147 0.19 11.88 13.58
CA SER A 147 0.76 10.66 14.17
C SER A 147 2.28 10.64 14.12
N GLU A 148 2.91 11.14 15.16
CA GLU A 148 4.37 11.05 15.31
C GLU A 148 4.84 9.60 15.43
N ARG A 149 4.02 8.73 16.02
CA ARG A 149 4.30 7.29 16.08
C ARG A 149 4.41 6.69 14.68
N ALA A 150 3.58 7.12 13.74
CA ALA A 150 3.66 6.62 12.36
C ALA A 150 4.98 7.03 11.69
N VAL A 151 5.43 8.27 11.90
CA VAL A 151 6.73 8.75 11.42
C VAL A 151 7.86 7.92 12.03
N LYS A 152 7.85 7.74 13.36
CA LYS A 152 8.85 6.95 14.08
C LYS A 152 8.97 5.52 13.53
N HIS A 153 7.85 4.83 13.31
CA HIS A 153 7.86 3.47 12.76
C HIS A 153 8.46 3.41 11.35
N VAL A 154 8.25 4.44 10.51
CA VAL A 154 8.88 4.52 9.19
C VAL A 154 10.40 4.69 9.30
N GLU A 155 10.88 5.55 10.20
CA GLU A 155 12.32 5.73 10.43
C GLU A 155 12.98 4.43 10.95
N GLU A 156 12.31 3.69 11.81
CA GLU A 156 12.81 2.40 12.29
C GLU A 156 12.80 1.30 11.22
N LEU A 157 11.88 1.34 10.25
CA LEU A 157 11.97 0.48 9.06
C LEU A 157 13.20 0.81 8.20
N ILE A 158 13.55 2.10 8.08
CA ILE A 158 14.79 2.53 7.41
C ILE A 158 16.01 1.98 8.15
N GLU A 159 16.01 2.05 9.48
CA GLU A 159 17.08 1.50 10.29
C GLU A 159 17.20 -0.02 10.13
N ALA A 160 16.08 -0.75 10.16
CA ALA A 160 16.06 -2.19 9.93
C ALA A 160 16.62 -2.56 8.55
N ARG A 161 16.29 -1.77 7.52
CA ARG A 161 16.84 -1.94 6.17
C ARG A 161 18.35 -1.74 6.16
N GLY A 162 18.87 -0.73 6.87
CA GLY A 162 20.30 -0.47 7.02
C GLY A 162 21.06 -1.59 7.74
N GLN A 163 20.38 -2.38 8.58
CA GLN A 163 20.94 -3.54 9.28
C GLN A 163 20.83 -4.85 8.47
N GLY A 164 20.38 -4.78 7.20
CA GLY A 164 20.32 -5.93 6.29
C GLY A 164 19.03 -6.73 6.33
N TYR A 165 18.01 -6.26 7.04
CA TYR A 165 16.67 -6.85 6.96
C TYR A 165 15.92 -6.33 5.74
N GLU A 166 15.00 -7.12 5.20
CA GLU A 166 13.93 -6.61 4.38
C GLU A 166 12.97 -5.79 5.26
N ALA A 167 12.42 -4.70 4.74
CA ALA A 167 11.52 -3.83 5.49
C ALA A 167 10.31 -3.46 4.65
N TYR A 168 9.12 -3.63 5.21
CA TYR A 168 7.85 -3.41 4.52
C TYR A 168 6.93 -2.51 5.33
N LEU A 169 6.36 -1.52 4.67
CA LEU A 169 5.21 -0.77 5.16
C LEU A 169 4.00 -1.17 4.32
N ILE A 170 3.01 -1.78 4.95
CA ILE A 170 1.81 -2.30 4.28
C ILE A 170 0.60 -1.44 4.64
N PHE A 171 0.05 -0.75 3.64
CA PHE A 171 -1.23 -0.06 3.77
C PHE A 171 -2.37 -1.03 3.44
N VAL A 172 -3.29 -1.19 4.38
CA VAL A 172 -4.50 -1.98 4.23
C VAL A 172 -5.68 -1.03 4.08
N VAL A 173 -6.12 -0.83 2.86
CA VAL A 173 -7.28 0.02 2.55
C VAL A 173 -8.54 -0.79 2.83
N GLN A 174 -9.23 -0.44 3.91
CA GLN A 174 -10.34 -1.23 4.46
C GLN A 174 -11.67 -1.02 3.69
N MET A 175 -11.57 -0.86 2.37
CA MET A 175 -12.71 -0.67 1.45
C MET A 175 -12.32 -1.00 0.01
N LYS A 176 -13.30 -1.04 -0.88
CA LYS A 176 -13.15 -1.10 -2.34
C LYS A 176 -13.29 0.28 -3.00
N GLY A 177 -12.93 0.34 -4.29
CA GLY A 177 -13.14 1.51 -5.14
C GLY A 177 -12.04 2.56 -5.09
N VAL A 178 -10.94 2.29 -4.40
CA VAL A 178 -9.77 3.17 -4.30
C VAL A 178 -8.81 2.93 -5.46
N ARG A 179 -8.26 4.00 -6.04
CA ARG A 179 -7.30 3.96 -7.15
C ARG A 179 -5.86 3.85 -6.67
N TYR A 180 -5.50 4.54 -5.59
CA TYR A 180 -4.16 4.53 -5.00
C TYR A 180 -4.18 5.06 -3.57
N VAL A 181 -3.07 4.85 -2.85
CA VAL A 181 -2.83 5.37 -1.50
C VAL A 181 -1.78 6.47 -1.57
N GLU A 182 -1.99 7.57 -0.83
CA GLU A 182 -1.01 8.65 -0.70
C GLU A 182 -0.83 9.09 0.77
N PRO A 183 0.32 9.71 1.11
CA PRO A 183 0.47 10.37 2.40
C PRO A 183 -0.43 11.59 2.50
N ASN A 184 -1.16 11.71 3.60
CA ASN A 184 -1.96 12.91 3.90
C ASN A 184 -1.05 14.07 4.31
N ARG A 185 -0.53 14.79 3.32
CA ARG A 185 0.41 15.91 3.51
C ARG A 185 -0.21 17.06 4.30
N GLY A 186 -1.52 17.27 4.18
CA GLY A 186 -2.24 18.30 4.93
C GLY A 186 -2.33 17.99 6.42
N THR A 187 -2.34 16.71 6.79
CA THR A 187 -2.45 16.25 8.17
C THR A 187 -1.09 16.03 8.82
N GLN A 188 -0.14 15.40 8.10
CA GLN A 188 1.18 15.03 8.63
C GLN A 188 2.25 15.13 7.53
N PRO A 189 2.79 16.32 7.23
CA PRO A 189 3.84 16.51 6.21
C PRO A 189 5.08 15.65 6.47
N ALA A 190 5.50 15.54 7.75
CA ALA A 190 6.66 14.74 8.16
C ALA A 190 6.53 13.25 7.81
N PHE A 191 5.29 12.71 7.76
CA PHE A 191 5.06 11.34 7.32
C PHE A 191 5.34 11.17 5.82
N ALA A 192 4.92 12.15 4.99
CA ALA A 192 5.21 12.13 3.57
C ALA A 192 6.72 12.18 3.27
N GLU A 193 7.46 13.02 4.00
CA GLU A 193 8.92 13.10 3.92
C GLU A 193 9.58 11.79 4.37
N ALA A 194 9.10 11.20 5.47
CA ALA A 194 9.59 9.90 5.94
C ALA A 194 9.37 8.79 4.91
N LEU A 195 8.21 8.77 4.21
CA LEU A 195 7.97 7.81 3.12
C LEU A 195 8.92 7.98 1.94
N GLN A 196 9.29 9.22 1.59
CA GLN A 196 10.29 9.47 0.54
C GLN A 196 11.65 8.91 0.94
N ARG A 197 12.09 9.17 2.18
CA ARG A 197 13.34 8.60 2.71
C ARG A 197 13.30 7.08 2.76
N ALA A 198 12.20 6.49 3.24
CA ALA A 198 12.00 5.05 3.30
C ALA A 198 12.13 4.39 1.93
N ARG A 199 11.47 4.93 0.91
CA ARG A 199 11.58 4.47 -0.47
C ARG A 199 13.02 4.53 -0.98
N SER A 200 13.71 5.64 -0.73
CA SER A 200 15.11 5.83 -1.14
C SER A 200 16.08 4.88 -0.42
N ALA A 201 15.76 4.50 0.82
CA ALA A 201 16.50 3.52 1.61
C ALA A 201 16.19 2.05 1.24
N GLY A 202 15.24 1.82 0.31
CA GLY A 202 14.84 0.48 -0.12
C GLY A 202 13.79 -0.20 0.77
N VAL A 203 13.04 0.56 1.58
CA VAL A 203 11.85 0.05 2.26
C VAL A 203 10.73 -0.15 1.23
N HIS A 204 10.11 -1.31 1.24
CA HIS A 204 9.02 -1.64 0.34
C HIS A 204 7.71 -1.02 0.85
N LEU A 205 7.16 -0.08 0.07
CA LEU A 205 5.87 0.55 0.32
C LEU A 205 4.83 -0.16 -0.54
N ILE A 206 3.94 -0.92 0.08
CA ILE A 206 2.91 -1.69 -0.62
C ILE A 206 1.53 -1.38 -0.04
N ALA A 207 0.51 -1.51 -0.86
CA ALA A 207 -0.86 -1.31 -0.44
C ALA A 207 -1.76 -2.36 -1.08
N TYR A 208 -2.78 -2.76 -0.34
CA TYR A 208 -3.86 -3.61 -0.83
C TYR A 208 -5.20 -3.01 -0.44
N ASP A 209 -6.18 -3.10 -1.32
CA ASP A 209 -7.56 -2.90 -0.93
C ASP A 209 -8.13 -4.18 -0.29
N CYS A 210 -9.33 -4.09 0.22
CA CYS A 210 -10.00 -5.23 0.85
C CYS A 210 -11.35 -5.50 0.20
N LEU A 211 -11.64 -6.77 -0.01
CA LEU A 211 -13.00 -7.23 -0.14
C LEU A 211 -13.64 -7.17 1.25
N VAL A 212 -14.60 -6.26 1.39
CA VAL A 212 -15.32 -6.03 2.64
C VAL A 212 -16.73 -6.56 2.50
N GLU A 213 -17.07 -7.55 3.30
CA GLU A 213 -18.42 -8.05 3.47
C GLU A 213 -18.95 -7.67 4.85
N LYS A 214 -20.21 -7.92 5.11
CA LYS A 214 -20.83 -7.56 6.41
C LYS A 214 -20.12 -8.21 7.59
N ASP A 215 -19.62 -9.45 7.39
CA ASP A 215 -19.01 -10.30 8.42
C ASP A 215 -17.57 -10.71 8.11
N SER A 216 -16.96 -10.18 7.04
CA SER A 216 -15.59 -10.56 6.67
C SER A 216 -14.79 -9.44 6.06
N LEU A 217 -13.46 -9.59 6.14
CA LEU A 217 -12.46 -8.74 5.51
C LEU A 217 -11.35 -9.63 4.94
N THR A 218 -10.98 -9.39 3.68
CA THR A 218 -9.92 -10.13 3.01
C THR A 218 -9.09 -9.16 2.16
N LEU A 219 -7.76 -9.26 2.16
CA LEU A 219 -6.92 -8.54 1.22
C LEU A 219 -7.24 -9.01 -0.20
N ASP A 220 -7.30 -8.06 -1.15
CA ASP A 220 -7.68 -8.40 -2.52
C ASP A 220 -6.70 -7.80 -3.53
N VAL A 221 -6.91 -6.60 -4.03
CA VAL A 221 -6.11 -6.05 -5.13
C VAL A 221 -4.98 -5.16 -4.62
N SER A 222 -3.78 -5.34 -5.18
CA SER A 222 -2.66 -4.43 -4.93
C SER A 222 -2.96 -3.05 -5.51
N LEU A 223 -2.71 -2.01 -4.70
CA LEU A 223 -2.87 -0.61 -5.08
C LEU A 223 -1.51 0.09 -5.19
N PRO A 224 -1.37 1.07 -6.10
CA PRO A 224 -0.20 1.95 -6.11
C PRO A 224 -0.08 2.74 -4.80
N VAL A 225 1.15 2.91 -4.30
CA VAL A 225 1.48 3.89 -3.26
C VAL A 225 2.15 5.08 -3.93
N VAL A 226 1.47 6.22 -3.92
CA VAL A 226 1.90 7.47 -4.56
C VAL A 226 2.56 8.34 -3.51
N VAL A 227 3.87 8.32 -3.46
CA VAL A 227 4.66 9.15 -2.52
C VAL A 227 4.98 10.51 -3.13
N ASP A 228 4.98 10.59 -4.46
CA ASP A 228 5.38 11.75 -5.25
C ASP A 228 4.46 11.84 -6.47
N SER A 229 4.18 13.04 -6.96
CA SER A 229 3.33 13.23 -8.13
C SER A 229 3.85 12.55 -9.40
N MET A 230 5.17 12.36 -9.50
CA MET A 230 5.78 11.61 -10.60
C MET A 230 5.38 10.12 -10.62
N ASP A 231 4.98 9.55 -9.49
CA ASP A 231 4.50 8.15 -9.43
C ASP A 231 3.22 7.95 -10.27
N LEU A 232 2.40 9.00 -10.41
CA LEU A 232 1.18 8.97 -11.25
C LEU A 232 1.47 9.03 -12.75
N ILE A 233 2.66 9.48 -13.14
CA ILE A 233 3.08 9.65 -14.52
C ILE A 233 4.05 8.55 -14.94
N ALA A 234 5.10 8.32 -14.16
CA ALA A 234 6.20 7.44 -14.53
C ALA A 234 5.76 5.99 -14.77
N LYS A 235 4.99 5.40 -13.82
CA LYS A 235 4.53 4.01 -13.96
C LYS A 235 3.60 3.78 -15.16
N PRO A 236 2.53 4.58 -15.35
CA PRO A 236 1.68 4.45 -16.54
C PRO A 236 2.44 4.70 -17.83
N LEU A 237 3.36 5.66 -17.85
CA LEU A 237 4.19 5.97 -19.02
C LEU A 237 5.14 4.82 -19.38
N LEU A 238 5.80 4.23 -18.37
CA LEU A 238 6.67 3.07 -18.58
C LEU A 238 5.86 1.85 -19.06
N ALA A 239 4.72 1.57 -18.44
CA ALA A 239 3.85 0.47 -18.86
C ALA A 239 3.35 0.65 -20.30
N TRP A 240 2.94 1.88 -20.66
CA TRP A 240 2.58 2.22 -22.05
C TRP A 240 3.77 2.04 -23.00
N TYR A 241 4.95 2.49 -22.62
CA TYR A 241 6.16 2.35 -23.43
C TYR A 241 6.51 0.87 -23.63
N ASP A 242 6.52 0.08 -22.57
CA ASP A 242 6.86 -1.35 -22.63
C ASP A 242 5.87 -2.17 -23.47
N ALA A 243 4.57 -1.82 -23.40
CA ALA A 243 3.54 -2.47 -24.19
C ALA A 243 3.61 -2.12 -25.69
N GLY A 244 4.10 -0.92 -26.06
CA GLY A 244 4.07 -0.39 -27.41
C GLY A 244 5.43 -0.08 -28.04
N ARG A 245 6.55 -0.33 -27.34
CA ARG A 245 7.88 -0.01 -27.87
C ARG A 245 8.19 -0.78 -29.17
N ARG A 246 8.66 -0.05 -30.16
CA ARG A 246 9.13 -0.68 -31.40
C ARG A 246 10.40 -1.50 -31.13
N ILE A 247 10.49 -2.67 -31.74
CA ILE A 247 11.71 -3.47 -31.79
C ILE A 247 12.67 -2.78 -32.77
N LEU A 248 13.79 -2.32 -32.26
CA LEU A 248 14.81 -1.59 -33.02
C LEU A 248 16.19 -2.16 -32.69
N PRO A 249 17.12 -2.31 -33.66
CA PRO A 249 18.40 -2.97 -33.44
C PRO A 249 19.20 -2.38 -32.26
N TRP A 250 19.23 -1.07 -32.11
CA TRP A 250 19.91 -0.36 -31.01
C TRP A 250 19.23 -0.48 -29.64
N ARG A 251 18.06 -1.14 -29.56
CA ARG A 251 17.33 -1.43 -28.30
C ARG A 251 17.45 -2.88 -27.86
N GLU A 252 17.98 -3.76 -28.70
CA GLU A 252 18.23 -5.17 -28.36
C GLU A 252 19.45 -5.29 -27.45
N GLU A 253 20.52 -4.55 -27.75
CA GLU A 253 21.71 -4.42 -26.90
C GLU A 253 22.01 -2.96 -26.62
N PRO A 254 21.36 -2.34 -25.62
CA PRO A 254 21.42 -0.90 -25.39
C PRO A 254 22.70 -0.49 -24.64
N THR A 255 23.87 -0.68 -25.26
CA THR A 255 25.12 -0.12 -24.72
C THR A 255 25.16 1.40 -24.89
N PRO A 256 25.91 2.14 -24.09
CA PRO A 256 26.07 3.58 -24.28
C PRO A 256 26.47 3.99 -25.72
N TYR A 257 27.33 3.18 -26.36
CA TYR A 257 27.78 3.40 -27.74
C TYR A 257 26.63 3.20 -28.75
N HIS A 258 25.88 2.11 -28.63
CA HIS A 258 24.72 1.81 -29.50
C HIS A 258 23.64 2.88 -29.41
N VAL A 259 23.33 3.32 -28.20
CA VAL A 259 22.36 4.40 -27.97
C VAL A 259 22.85 5.70 -28.57
N TRP A 260 24.09 6.12 -28.28
CA TRP A 260 24.69 7.33 -28.82
C TRP A 260 24.71 7.34 -30.34
N LEU A 261 25.17 6.24 -30.98
CA LEU A 261 25.23 6.13 -32.42
C LEU A 261 23.83 6.25 -33.05
N SER A 262 22.85 5.56 -32.50
CA SER A 262 21.47 5.62 -32.99
C SER A 262 20.89 7.03 -32.91
N GLU A 263 21.14 7.76 -31.83
CA GLU A 263 20.69 9.14 -31.65
C GLU A 263 21.31 10.08 -32.70
N ILE A 264 22.60 9.91 -33.00
CA ILE A 264 23.26 10.68 -34.05
C ILE A 264 22.64 10.38 -35.43
N MET A 265 22.45 9.10 -35.78
CA MET A 265 21.89 8.70 -37.06
C MET A 265 20.40 9.14 -37.22
N LEU A 266 19.66 9.25 -36.13
CA LEU A 266 18.25 9.61 -36.13
C LEU A 266 17.98 11.11 -36.17
N GLN A 267 18.99 11.98 -35.97
CA GLN A 267 18.77 13.43 -35.86
C GLN A 267 18.04 14.03 -37.06
N GLN A 268 18.30 13.56 -38.28
CA GLN A 268 17.68 14.05 -39.48
C GLN A 268 17.18 12.95 -40.44
N THR A 269 17.13 11.71 -39.96
CA THR A 269 16.82 10.54 -40.77
C THR A 269 15.68 9.70 -40.20
N ARG A 270 14.80 9.18 -41.06
CA ARG A 270 13.70 8.31 -40.63
C ARG A 270 14.23 6.97 -40.13
N VAL A 271 13.60 6.45 -39.07
CA VAL A 271 13.95 5.18 -38.40
C VAL A 271 14.18 4.03 -39.39
N GLU A 272 13.29 3.85 -40.38
CA GLU A 272 13.41 2.73 -41.33
C GLU A 272 14.66 2.83 -42.22
N ALA A 273 15.07 4.04 -42.56
CA ALA A 273 16.31 4.23 -43.32
C ALA A 273 17.54 3.97 -42.46
N VAL A 274 17.50 4.37 -41.17
CA VAL A 274 18.64 4.20 -40.26
C VAL A 274 18.95 2.73 -39.99
N LYS A 275 17.94 1.85 -39.88
CA LYS A 275 18.15 0.43 -39.55
C LYS A 275 19.25 -0.24 -40.37
N SER A 276 19.17 -0.14 -41.68
CA SER A 276 20.16 -0.80 -42.57
C SER A 276 21.56 -0.16 -42.51
N TYR A 277 21.66 1.12 -42.22
CA TYR A 277 22.95 1.80 -42.02
C TYR A 277 23.55 1.47 -40.66
N TYR A 278 22.73 1.43 -39.64
CA TYR A 278 23.13 1.08 -38.28
C TYR A 278 23.73 -0.35 -38.23
N ASP A 279 23.02 -1.35 -38.80
CA ASP A 279 23.46 -2.74 -38.80
C ASP A 279 24.80 -2.93 -39.50
N ARG A 280 25.04 -2.18 -40.57
CA ARG A 280 26.33 -2.20 -41.28
C ARG A 280 27.43 -1.53 -40.47
N PHE A 281 27.09 -0.36 -39.90
CA PHE A 281 28.05 0.42 -39.11
C PHE A 281 28.53 -0.34 -37.86
N ILE A 282 27.63 -0.92 -37.10
CA ILE A 282 27.96 -1.73 -35.90
C ILE A 282 28.77 -2.99 -36.25
N ARG A 283 28.53 -3.58 -37.42
CA ARG A 283 29.32 -4.72 -37.86
C ARG A 283 30.79 -4.37 -38.15
N GLU A 284 31.04 -3.22 -38.72
CA GLU A 284 32.36 -2.74 -39.05
C GLU A 284 33.05 -2.07 -37.84
N LEU A 285 32.31 -1.35 -37.05
CA LEU A 285 32.76 -0.56 -35.90
C LEU A 285 31.92 -0.90 -34.67
N PRO A 286 32.16 -2.05 -34.00
CA PRO A 286 31.28 -2.57 -32.97
C PRO A 286 31.34 -1.80 -31.64
N ASP A 287 32.39 -1.00 -31.43
CA ASP A 287 32.57 -0.27 -30.20
C ASP A 287 33.27 1.09 -30.42
N ILE A 288 33.36 1.90 -29.36
CA ILE A 288 33.97 3.23 -29.45
C ILE A 288 35.47 3.20 -29.70
N ALA A 289 36.13 2.11 -29.30
CA ALA A 289 37.59 1.96 -29.56
C ALA A 289 37.85 1.74 -31.04
N SER A 290 37.11 0.85 -31.69
CA SER A 290 37.15 0.64 -33.14
C SER A 290 36.85 1.94 -33.92
N LEU A 291 35.85 2.72 -33.45
CA LEU A 291 35.54 4.00 -34.07
C LEU A 291 36.69 5.02 -33.93
N ALA A 292 37.39 5.03 -32.80
CA ALA A 292 38.50 5.95 -32.57
C ALA A 292 39.76 5.64 -33.40
N GLU A 293 39.86 4.42 -33.93
CA GLU A 293 41.01 3.99 -34.78
C GLU A 293 40.75 4.22 -36.26
N VAL A 294 39.58 4.71 -36.65
CA VAL A 294 39.27 5.02 -38.07
C VAL A 294 39.94 6.33 -38.47
N GLU A 295 40.77 6.30 -39.51
CA GLU A 295 41.40 7.50 -40.11
C GLU A 295 40.42 8.34 -40.94
#